data_367f609ea4fb6e129e6531ab1c0710b8
#
_entry.id   367f609ea4fb6e129e6531ab1c0710b8
#
_cell.length_a   1.000
_cell.length_b   1.000
_cell.length_c   1.000
_cell.angle_alpha   90.00
_cell.angle_beta   90.00
_cell.angle_gamma   90.00
#
_symmetry.space_group_name_H-M   'P 1'
#
loop_
_entity.id
_entity.type
_entity.pdbx_description
1 polymer ?
#
loop_
_entity_poly.entity_id
_entity_poly.type
_entity_poly.pdbx_seq_one_letter_code
_entity_poly.pdbx_strand_id
1 'polypeptide(L)'
;VDLNTENDYVADYLVKCYGSFIKMGVDGFRIDTSGHISRLTFCKQFIPQFTALGKKYEDKRLNKAPFFMYGEVCARYSDVTYRGQDNLSCYYYTWEAPQDLLDKWDGSQKYWDTQVLFDKANGGTGVDDHQMALCESDNAPTPTSDNTFMVNGKWHEPDYSQASGFHVIDFPLHYNFGNAAAAYGLAKSGDKRYNDATYNVVYVDSHDYGPQQTNDQFRFSGDDAQWAENLSLMFTFRGIPCLYYGSEVGFRRGAPIDRGPHGPLSETGRAYFGGYLTGDVE
;
A
#
# COMPACT_ATOMS: atom_id res chain seq x y z
N VAL A 1 -1.99 -10.51 -21.63
CA VAL A 1 -0.53 -10.58 -21.85
C VAL A 1 0.09 -9.47 -21.04
N ASP A 2 0.87 -9.83 -20.03
CA ASP A 2 1.51 -8.88 -19.13
C ASP A 2 2.91 -8.53 -19.64
N LEU A 3 3.38 -7.34 -19.27
CA LEU A 3 4.77 -6.96 -19.52
C LEU A 3 5.67 -7.71 -18.53
N ASN A 4 6.76 -8.27 -19.02
CA ASN A 4 7.77 -8.86 -18.14
C ASN A 4 8.62 -7.76 -17.49
N THR A 5 8.19 -7.29 -16.33
CA THR A 5 8.87 -6.22 -15.58
C THR A 5 10.20 -6.66 -14.95
N GLU A 6 10.51 -7.96 -14.96
CA GLU A 6 11.80 -8.50 -14.53
C GLU A 6 12.86 -8.41 -15.64
N ASN A 7 12.46 -8.07 -16.86
CA ASN A 7 13.37 -7.83 -17.97
C ASN A 7 13.88 -6.39 -17.94
N ASP A 8 15.20 -6.20 -17.91
CA ASP A 8 15.83 -4.89 -17.81
C ASP A 8 15.38 -3.91 -18.90
N TYR A 9 15.24 -4.37 -20.16
CA TYR A 9 14.78 -3.52 -21.24
C TYR A 9 13.36 -3.01 -21.01
N VAL A 10 12.47 -3.86 -20.53
CA VAL A 10 11.09 -3.48 -20.21
C VAL A 10 11.06 -2.51 -19.04
N ALA A 11 11.79 -2.80 -17.97
CA ALA A 11 11.88 -1.92 -16.81
C ALA A 11 12.45 -0.54 -17.18
N ASP A 12 13.53 -0.48 -17.93
CA ASP A 12 14.12 0.77 -18.41
C ASP A 12 13.17 1.56 -19.34
N TYR A 13 12.42 0.87 -20.18
CA TYR A 13 11.42 1.51 -21.02
C TYR A 13 10.32 2.15 -20.17
N LEU A 14 9.81 1.44 -19.17
CA LEU A 14 8.80 1.97 -18.25
C LEU A 14 9.33 3.16 -17.45
N VAL A 15 10.58 3.09 -16.97
CA VAL A 15 11.21 4.22 -16.27
C VAL A 15 11.31 5.45 -17.19
N LYS A 16 11.66 5.28 -18.45
CA LYS A 16 11.69 6.40 -19.42
C LYS A 16 10.31 7.00 -19.63
N CYS A 17 9.29 6.16 -19.79
CA CYS A 17 7.92 6.60 -20.03
C CYS A 17 7.37 7.35 -18.82
N TYR A 18 7.35 6.72 -17.65
CA TYR A 18 6.80 7.32 -16.43
C TYR A 18 7.69 8.45 -15.88
N GLY A 19 8.99 8.35 -16.05
CA GLY A 19 9.92 9.42 -15.70
C GLY A 19 9.65 10.74 -16.43
N SER A 20 8.98 10.72 -17.60
CA SER A 20 8.54 11.93 -18.28
C SER A 20 7.54 12.75 -17.47
N PHE A 21 6.65 12.10 -16.73
CA PHE A 21 5.69 12.77 -15.84
C PHE A 21 6.39 13.40 -14.64
N ILE A 22 7.39 12.72 -14.08
CA ILE A 22 8.21 13.30 -13.00
C ILE A 22 8.91 14.59 -13.45
N LYS A 23 9.43 14.60 -14.70
CA LYS A 23 10.05 15.78 -15.29
C LYS A 23 9.06 16.93 -15.51
N MET A 24 7.77 16.64 -15.67
CA MET A 24 6.71 17.64 -15.76
C MET A 24 6.28 18.19 -14.41
N GLY A 25 6.64 17.53 -13.30
CA GLY A 25 6.35 17.99 -11.95
C GLY A 25 5.23 17.25 -11.25
N VAL A 26 4.92 16.03 -11.68
CA VAL A 26 4.00 15.16 -10.93
C VAL A 26 4.57 14.87 -9.55
N ASP A 27 3.73 14.97 -8.52
CA ASP A 27 4.16 14.84 -7.12
C ASP A 27 4.44 13.40 -6.69
N GLY A 28 3.76 12.43 -7.30
CA GLY A 28 3.93 11.02 -6.97
C GLY A 28 3.20 10.08 -7.90
N PHE A 29 3.36 8.79 -7.66
CA PHE A 29 2.65 7.72 -8.34
C PHE A 29 1.85 6.85 -7.37
N ARG A 30 0.61 6.61 -7.70
CA ARG A 30 -0.13 5.44 -7.25
C ARG A 30 0.08 4.35 -8.29
N ILE A 31 0.67 3.25 -7.91
CA ILE A 31 1.00 2.14 -8.80
C ILE A 31 -0.03 1.03 -8.59
N ASP A 32 -0.83 0.85 -9.62
CA ASP A 32 -1.86 -0.18 -9.66
C ASP A 32 -1.24 -1.58 -9.69
N THR A 33 -1.91 -2.55 -9.06
CA THR A 33 -1.50 -3.96 -9.08
C THR A 33 0.00 -4.18 -8.82
N SER A 34 0.58 -3.41 -7.91
CA SER A 34 2.01 -3.50 -7.57
C SER A 34 2.43 -4.91 -7.13
N GLY A 35 1.50 -5.66 -6.53
CA GLY A 35 1.72 -7.05 -6.16
C GLY A 35 2.03 -7.99 -7.33
N HIS A 36 1.81 -7.56 -8.58
CA HIS A 36 2.17 -8.31 -9.79
C HIS A 36 3.59 -8.02 -10.28
N ILE A 37 4.28 -7.08 -9.64
CA ILE A 37 5.66 -6.71 -9.93
C ILE A 37 6.53 -7.19 -8.78
N SER A 38 7.63 -7.86 -9.09
CA SER A 38 8.58 -8.33 -8.09
C SER A 38 9.12 -7.18 -7.24
N ARG A 39 9.23 -7.39 -5.92
CA ARG A 39 9.91 -6.47 -5.02
C ARG A 39 11.34 -6.15 -5.48
N LEU A 40 12.04 -7.14 -6.03
CA LEU A 40 13.39 -6.95 -6.57
C LEU A 40 13.40 -5.97 -7.74
N THR A 41 12.42 -6.02 -8.64
CA THR A 41 12.26 -5.04 -9.72
C THR A 41 12.06 -3.64 -9.15
N PHE A 42 11.20 -3.50 -8.13
CA PHE A 42 11.03 -2.20 -7.46
C PHE A 42 12.34 -1.71 -6.84
N CYS A 43 12.99 -2.51 -6.02
CA CYS A 43 14.21 -2.11 -5.31
C CYS A 43 15.39 -1.83 -6.25
N LYS A 44 15.53 -2.59 -7.33
CA LYS A 44 16.65 -2.44 -8.27
C LYS A 44 16.42 -1.38 -9.34
N GLN A 45 15.19 -1.23 -9.83
CA GLN A 45 14.91 -0.42 -11.01
C GLN A 45 14.03 0.81 -10.69
N PHE A 46 12.81 0.60 -10.23
CA PHE A 46 11.83 1.68 -10.20
C PHE A 46 12.08 2.68 -9.07
N ILE A 47 12.26 2.20 -7.85
CA ILE A 47 12.44 3.07 -6.69
C ILE A 47 13.67 3.96 -6.86
N PRO A 48 14.89 3.43 -7.10
CA PRO A 48 16.06 4.29 -7.19
C PRO A 48 16.01 5.27 -8.37
N GLN A 49 15.49 4.85 -9.53
CA GLN A 49 15.45 5.71 -10.70
C GLN A 49 14.38 6.79 -10.58
N PHE A 50 13.19 6.47 -10.07
CA PHE A 50 12.14 7.49 -9.87
C PHE A 50 12.49 8.44 -8.73
N THR A 51 13.11 7.97 -7.65
CA THR A 51 13.61 8.83 -6.58
C THR A 51 14.67 9.80 -7.08
N ALA A 52 15.64 9.32 -7.87
CA ALA A 52 16.66 10.16 -8.47
C ALA A 52 16.08 11.20 -9.42
N LEU A 53 15.11 10.82 -10.26
CA LEU A 53 14.39 11.76 -11.11
C LEU A 53 13.58 12.76 -10.28
N GLY A 54 12.90 12.28 -9.24
CA GLY A 54 12.17 13.11 -8.29
C GLY A 54 13.07 14.19 -7.67
N LYS A 55 14.23 13.80 -7.20
CA LYS A 55 15.22 14.75 -6.65
C LYS A 55 15.71 15.73 -7.71
N LYS A 56 16.05 15.24 -8.89
CA LYS A 56 16.55 16.09 -9.99
C LYS A 56 15.56 17.17 -10.41
N TYR A 57 14.27 16.92 -10.34
CA TYR A 57 13.20 17.82 -10.77
C TYR A 57 12.35 18.33 -9.60
N GLU A 58 12.90 18.35 -8.37
CA GLU A 58 12.16 18.78 -7.18
C GLU A 58 11.63 20.22 -7.28
N ASP A 59 12.32 21.11 -7.99
CA ASP A 59 11.89 22.49 -8.23
C ASP A 59 10.58 22.60 -9.03
N LYS A 60 10.14 21.52 -9.65
CA LYS A 60 8.86 21.46 -10.36
C LYS A 60 7.67 21.17 -9.44
N ARG A 61 7.93 20.72 -8.22
CA ARG A 61 6.88 20.37 -7.26
C ARG A 61 6.71 21.45 -6.19
N LEU A 62 5.49 21.56 -5.67
CA LEU A 62 5.15 22.48 -4.60
C LEU A 62 6.04 22.20 -3.37
N ASN A 63 6.65 23.26 -2.83
CA ASN A 63 7.54 23.18 -1.67
C ASN A 63 8.73 22.21 -1.82
N LYS A 64 9.10 21.84 -3.06
CA LYS A 64 10.13 20.84 -3.34
C LYS A 64 9.91 19.51 -2.60
N ALA A 65 8.64 19.13 -2.44
CA ALA A 65 8.28 17.91 -1.75
C ALA A 65 9.01 16.69 -2.35
N PRO A 66 9.43 15.72 -1.55
CA PRO A 66 9.97 14.46 -2.05
C PRO A 66 8.98 13.79 -3.00
N PHE A 67 9.49 13.10 -4.03
CA PHE A 67 8.64 12.33 -4.92
C PHE A 67 8.05 11.15 -4.17
N PHE A 68 6.73 11.01 -4.20
CA PHE A 68 6.00 10.02 -3.43
C PHE A 68 5.61 8.81 -4.29
N MET A 69 5.82 7.61 -3.78
CA MET A 69 5.41 6.37 -4.44
C MET A 69 4.68 5.47 -3.47
N TYR A 70 3.49 5.02 -3.87
CA TYR A 70 2.80 3.97 -3.16
C TYR A 70 2.08 3.04 -4.13
N GLY A 71 1.85 1.83 -3.70
CA GLY A 71 1.29 0.81 -4.56
C GLY A 71 0.15 0.03 -3.95
N GLU A 72 -0.64 -0.53 -4.84
CA GLU A 72 -1.64 -1.50 -4.49
C GLU A 72 -1.01 -2.89 -4.43
N VAL A 73 -0.83 -3.39 -3.22
CA VAL A 73 -0.53 -4.80 -2.95
C VAL A 73 -1.74 -5.38 -2.25
N CYS A 74 -2.67 -5.98 -3.01
CA CYS A 74 -3.95 -6.46 -2.52
C CYS A 74 -3.78 -7.72 -1.66
N ALA A 75 -3.11 -7.57 -0.54
CA ALA A 75 -2.91 -8.59 0.48
C ALA A 75 -3.80 -8.27 1.68
N ARG A 76 -5.04 -8.74 1.63
CA ARG A 76 -6.10 -8.41 2.59
C ARG A 76 -5.85 -8.95 4.00
N TYR A 77 -4.96 -9.91 4.09
CA TYR A 77 -4.47 -10.50 5.35
C TYR A 77 -2.98 -10.23 5.46
N SER A 78 -2.19 -11.16 5.94
CA SER A 78 -0.74 -11.02 5.96
C SER A 78 -0.09 -11.37 4.62
N ASP A 79 -0.58 -12.41 3.97
CA ASP A 79 0.04 -12.99 2.78
C ASP A 79 -0.98 -13.39 1.73
N VAL A 80 -0.59 -13.38 0.48
CA VAL A 80 -1.33 -13.98 -0.64
C VAL A 80 -0.45 -14.97 -1.40
N THR A 81 -1.08 -15.99 -1.95
CA THR A 81 -0.40 -16.95 -2.83
C THR A 81 -0.29 -16.36 -4.23
N TYR A 82 0.92 -16.33 -4.77
CA TYR A 82 1.18 -15.94 -6.13
C TYR A 82 1.96 -17.03 -6.86
N ARG A 83 1.46 -17.48 -8.01
CA ARG A 83 2.06 -18.58 -8.80
C ARG A 83 2.34 -19.83 -7.97
N GLY A 84 1.48 -20.15 -7.03
CA GLY A 84 1.64 -21.31 -6.15
C GLY A 84 2.70 -21.13 -5.03
N GLN A 85 3.25 -19.93 -4.88
CA GLN A 85 4.15 -19.56 -3.78
C GLN A 85 3.41 -18.67 -2.81
N ASP A 86 3.46 -18.99 -1.53
CA ASP A 86 2.95 -18.13 -0.46
C ASP A 86 3.93 -16.98 -0.32
N ASN A 87 3.54 -15.75 -0.67
CA ASN A 87 4.45 -14.66 -0.32
C ASN A 87 4.28 -13.29 -0.97
N LEU A 88 3.11 -12.88 -1.23
CA LEU A 88 2.89 -11.47 -1.47
C LEU A 88 2.25 -10.85 -0.25
N SER A 89 3.08 -10.33 0.64
CA SER A 89 2.62 -9.51 1.73
C SER A 89 2.84 -8.04 1.39
N CYS A 90 1.84 -7.18 1.65
CA CYS A 90 2.01 -5.73 1.50
C CYS A 90 3.13 -5.20 2.39
N TYR A 91 3.42 -5.86 3.49
CA TYR A 91 4.49 -5.46 4.42
C TYR A 91 5.87 -5.44 3.75
N TYR A 92 6.18 -6.39 2.88
CA TYR A 92 7.48 -6.48 2.22
C TYR A 92 7.87 -5.29 1.38
N TYR A 93 6.91 -4.68 0.74
CA TYR A 93 7.19 -3.60 -0.20
C TYR A 93 7.74 -2.36 0.49
N THR A 94 7.57 -2.24 1.81
CA THR A 94 8.15 -1.14 2.59
C THR A 94 9.60 -1.39 3.02
N TRP A 95 10.11 -2.61 2.84
CA TRP A 95 11.49 -3.00 3.18
C TRP A 95 12.38 -3.05 1.95
N GLU A 96 13.61 -2.58 2.09
CA GLU A 96 14.63 -2.75 1.06
C GLU A 96 14.97 -4.23 0.86
N ALA A 97 15.20 -4.63 -0.38
CA ALA A 97 15.69 -5.97 -0.67
C ALA A 97 17.18 -6.06 -0.30
N PRO A 98 17.63 -7.20 0.28
CA PRO A 98 19.04 -7.41 0.57
C PRO A 98 19.92 -7.24 -0.67
N GLN A 99 21.06 -6.57 -0.51
CA GLN A 99 21.95 -6.24 -1.64
C GLN A 99 22.47 -7.47 -2.37
N ASP A 100 22.71 -8.56 -1.66
CA ASP A 100 23.18 -9.81 -2.26
C ASP A 100 22.14 -10.47 -3.17
N LEU A 101 20.85 -10.25 -2.93
CA LEU A 101 19.78 -10.63 -3.85
C LEU A 101 19.75 -9.71 -5.08
N LEU A 102 19.87 -8.41 -4.87
CA LEU A 102 19.89 -7.43 -5.97
C LEU A 102 21.06 -7.69 -6.91
N ASP A 103 22.22 -8.06 -6.37
CA ASP A 103 23.42 -8.37 -7.15
C ASP A 103 23.29 -9.65 -8.00
N LYS A 104 22.46 -10.59 -7.53
CA LYS A 104 22.20 -11.85 -8.25
C LYS A 104 21.04 -11.74 -9.24
N TRP A 105 20.30 -10.65 -9.23
CA TRP A 105 19.14 -10.51 -10.09
C TRP A 105 19.53 -10.35 -11.56
N ASP A 106 19.03 -11.24 -12.40
CA ASP A 106 19.30 -11.29 -13.84
C ASP A 106 18.06 -10.95 -14.70
N GLY A 107 17.00 -10.45 -14.08
CA GLY A 107 15.76 -10.11 -14.78
C GLY A 107 14.91 -11.31 -15.17
N SER A 108 15.14 -12.47 -14.57
CA SER A 108 14.39 -13.68 -14.89
C SER A 108 13.32 -14.00 -13.84
N GLN A 109 12.29 -14.73 -14.26
CA GLN A 109 11.23 -15.25 -13.41
C GLN A 109 11.75 -16.06 -12.22
N LYS A 110 12.90 -16.70 -12.37
CA LYS A 110 13.54 -17.50 -11.34
C LYS A 110 13.86 -16.70 -10.08
N TYR A 111 14.09 -15.40 -10.20
CA TYR A 111 14.38 -14.54 -9.05
C TYR A 111 13.22 -14.30 -8.14
N TRP A 112 12.00 -14.29 -8.66
CA TRP A 112 10.83 -14.25 -7.83
C TRP A 112 10.82 -15.40 -6.81
N ASP A 113 11.00 -16.62 -7.32
CA ASP A 113 11.04 -17.82 -6.48
C ASP A 113 12.24 -17.80 -5.53
N THR A 114 13.37 -17.27 -6.00
CA THR A 114 14.59 -17.12 -5.19
C THR A 114 14.38 -16.16 -4.03
N GLN A 115 13.71 -15.05 -4.24
CA GLN A 115 13.39 -14.11 -3.16
C GLN A 115 12.52 -14.77 -2.09
N VAL A 116 11.47 -15.46 -2.50
CA VAL A 116 10.60 -16.21 -1.58
C VAL A 116 11.38 -17.20 -0.73
N LEU A 117 12.25 -18.00 -1.38
CA LEU A 117 13.06 -18.97 -0.68
C LEU A 117 14.08 -18.33 0.26
N PHE A 118 14.67 -17.22 -0.14
CA PHE A 118 15.60 -16.47 0.69
C PHE A 118 14.91 -15.92 1.93
N ASP A 119 13.78 -15.26 1.76
CA ASP A 119 13.01 -14.67 2.85
C ASP A 119 12.58 -15.76 3.85
N LYS A 120 12.12 -16.90 3.39
CA LYS A 120 11.80 -18.06 4.25
C LYS A 120 13.04 -18.61 4.99
N ALA A 121 14.16 -18.70 4.34
CA ALA A 121 15.40 -19.23 4.94
C ALA A 121 15.98 -18.31 6.03
N ASN A 122 15.78 -17.00 5.90
CA ASN A 122 16.32 -16.02 6.84
C ASN A 122 15.34 -15.62 7.95
N GLY A 123 14.05 -15.90 7.82
CA GLY A 123 13.03 -15.47 8.76
C GLY A 123 12.18 -16.58 9.40
N GLY A 124 12.48 -17.84 9.16
CA GLY A 124 11.64 -18.93 9.69
C GLY A 124 10.40 -19.19 8.84
N THR A 125 9.20 -19.12 9.41
CA THR A 125 7.94 -19.49 8.75
C THR A 125 7.39 -18.46 7.79
N GLY A 126 8.06 -17.35 7.58
CA GLY A 126 7.64 -16.32 6.63
C GLY A 126 8.25 -14.96 6.92
N VAL A 127 7.74 -13.99 6.20
CA VAL A 127 8.05 -12.57 6.24
C VAL A 127 8.03 -12.01 7.64
N ASP A 128 7.01 -12.41 8.38
CA ASP A 128 6.65 -11.78 9.63
C ASP A 128 7.74 -11.91 10.70
N ASP A 129 8.35 -13.09 10.80
CA ASP A 129 9.37 -13.34 11.83
C ASP A 129 10.67 -12.59 11.56
N HIS A 130 11.06 -12.50 10.29
CA HIS A 130 12.26 -11.77 9.89
C HIS A 130 12.10 -10.26 10.10
N GLN A 131 10.99 -9.71 9.65
CA GLN A 131 10.69 -8.28 9.80
C GLN A 131 10.51 -7.88 11.26
N MET A 132 9.87 -8.72 12.06
CA MET A 132 9.74 -8.48 13.49
C MET A 132 11.08 -8.44 14.20
N ALA A 133 12.00 -9.34 13.86
CA ALA A 133 13.34 -9.35 14.42
C ALA A 133 14.14 -8.09 14.08
N LEU A 134 13.92 -7.52 12.90
CA LEU A 134 14.57 -6.27 12.47
C LEU A 134 14.00 -5.01 13.15
N CYS A 135 12.72 -5.06 13.58
CA CYS A 135 12.04 -3.94 14.24
C CYS A 135 12.22 -3.91 15.77
N GLU A 136 12.73 -4.96 16.37
CA GLU A 136 12.87 -5.04 17.84
C GLU A 136 14.15 -4.37 18.32
N SER A 137 14.07 -3.09 18.73
CA SER A 137 15.03 -2.56 19.68
C SER A 137 14.52 -2.82 21.10
N ASP A 138 15.11 -3.77 21.79
CA ASP A 138 14.59 -4.28 23.05
C ASP A 138 14.63 -3.29 24.24
N ASN A 139 15.10 -2.08 24.09
CA ASN A 139 15.39 -1.20 25.24
C ASN A 139 15.26 0.32 24.99
N ALA A 140 14.44 0.77 24.05
CA ALA A 140 14.16 2.20 24.00
C ALA A 140 13.26 2.62 25.17
N PRO A 141 13.78 3.26 26.23
CA PRO A 141 12.99 3.62 27.42
C PRO A 141 12.01 4.77 27.13
N THR A 142 12.23 5.51 26.05
CA THR A 142 11.40 6.63 25.60
C THR A 142 11.38 6.69 24.08
N PRO A 143 10.27 7.14 23.47
CA PRO A 143 10.22 7.37 22.03
C PRO A 143 11.29 8.36 21.59
N THR A 144 12.07 8.01 20.58
CA THR A 144 13.11 8.87 20.01
C THR A 144 12.67 9.46 18.68
N SER A 145 11.59 8.94 18.11
CA SER A 145 10.95 9.46 16.89
C SER A 145 9.44 9.40 16.98
N ASP A 146 8.75 10.18 16.13
CA ASP A 146 7.28 10.20 16.04
C ASP A 146 6.72 8.86 15.50
N ASN A 147 7.57 8.00 14.98
CA ASN A 147 7.18 6.70 14.43
C ASN A 147 7.43 5.54 15.42
N THR A 148 7.89 5.84 16.62
CA THR A 148 8.06 4.83 17.67
C THR A 148 6.69 4.36 18.14
N PHE A 149 6.52 3.05 18.27
CA PHE A 149 5.28 2.45 18.70
C PHE A 149 5.49 1.47 19.87
N MET A 150 4.44 1.21 20.63
CA MET A 150 4.52 0.32 21.81
C MET A 150 3.85 -1.03 21.52
N VAL A 151 4.60 -2.11 21.73
CA VAL A 151 4.07 -3.48 21.68
C VAL A 151 4.40 -4.20 22.99
N ASN A 152 3.40 -4.77 23.63
CA ASN A 152 3.57 -5.53 24.89
C ASN A 152 4.35 -4.78 25.97
N GLY A 153 4.16 -3.47 26.09
CA GLY A 153 4.82 -2.62 27.08
C GLY A 153 6.27 -2.25 26.76
N LYS A 154 6.74 -2.55 25.55
CA LYS A 154 8.07 -2.16 25.07
C LYS A 154 7.94 -1.21 23.89
N TRP A 155 8.84 -0.24 23.80
CA TRP A 155 8.95 0.65 22.65
C TRP A 155 9.75 -0.01 21.53
N HIS A 156 9.28 0.13 20.32
CA HIS A 156 9.91 -0.34 19.09
C HIS A 156 10.15 0.83 18.15
N GLU A 157 11.33 0.93 17.62
CA GLU A 157 11.70 1.90 16.59
C GLU A 157 11.92 1.21 15.25
N PRO A 158 11.29 1.69 14.16
CA PRO A 158 11.61 1.20 12.83
C PRO A 158 13.06 1.49 12.46
N ASP A 159 13.71 0.57 11.79
CA ASP A 159 15.02 0.81 11.18
C ASP A 159 14.85 1.38 9.78
N TYR A 160 14.77 2.70 9.70
CA TYR A 160 14.60 3.41 8.42
C TYR A 160 15.76 3.27 7.46
N SER A 161 16.94 2.79 7.91
CA SER A 161 18.05 2.49 7.01
C SER A 161 17.72 1.37 6.02
N GLN A 162 16.72 0.57 6.35
CA GLN A 162 16.22 -0.52 5.51
C GLN A 162 14.89 -0.20 4.81
N ALA A 163 14.44 1.05 4.83
CA ALA A 163 13.24 1.47 4.14
C ALA A 163 13.44 1.44 2.62
N SER A 164 12.53 0.81 1.91
CA SER A 164 12.59 0.76 0.44
C SER A 164 12.33 2.10 -0.24
N GLY A 165 11.69 3.03 0.45
CA GLY A 165 11.18 4.27 -0.14
C GLY A 165 9.87 4.09 -0.92
N PHE A 166 9.26 2.93 -0.82
CA PHE A 166 7.97 2.60 -1.40
C PHE A 166 6.94 2.35 -0.30
N HIS A 167 5.78 2.95 -0.43
CA HIS A 167 4.67 2.80 0.50
C HIS A 167 3.56 1.97 -0.14
N VAL A 168 2.58 1.58 0.65
CA VAL A 168 1.49 0.72 0.17
C VAL A 168 0.13 1.24 0.62
N ILE A 169 -0.91 0.76 -0.01
CA ILE A 169 -2.25 0.81 0.57
C ILE A 169 -2.25 -0.19 1.74
N ASP A 170 -2.66 0.27 2.92
CA ASP A 170 -2.77 -0.59 4.09
C ASP A 170 -4.02 -1.47 3.99
N PHE A 171 -3.95 -2.48 3.15
CA PHE A 171 -5.07 -3.40 2.91
C PHE A 171 -5.54 -4.12 4.17
N PRO A 172 -4.67 -4.60 5.06
CA PRO A 172 -5.13 -5.19 6.31
C PRO A 172 -5.98 -4.24 7.16
N LEU A 173 -5.59 -2.97 7.25
CA LEU A 173 -6.38 -1.97 7.96
C LEU A 173 -7.69 -1.67 7.23
N HIS A 174 -7.63 -1.35 5.93
CA HIS A 174 -8.78 -1.08 5.09
C HIS A 174 -9.84 -2.18 5.18
N TYR A 175 -9.40 -3.42 5.05
CA TYR A 175 -10.31 -4.55 4.95
C TYR A 175 -11.10 -4.82 6.24
N ASN A 176 -10.60 -4.33 7.37
CA ASN A 176 -11.22 -4.51 8.68
C ASN A 176 -12.05 -3.32 9.17
N PHE A 177 -12.24 -2.28 8.37
CA PHE A 177 -13.13 -1.17 8.70
C PHE A 177 -14.63 -1.50 8.72
N GLY A 178 -14.99 -2.76 8.92
CA GLY A 178 -16.34 -3.13 9.36
C GLY A 178 -16.71 -2.46 10.67
N ASN A 179 -15.72 -2.28 11.56
CA ASN A 179 -15.79 -1.39 12.71
C ASN A 179 -14.38 -0.88 13.09
N ALA A 180 -14.31 0.28 13.73
CA ALA A 180 -13.05 0.93 14.08
C ALA A 180 -12.20 0.11 15.06
N ALA A 181 -12.81 -0.62 16.00
CA ALA A 181 -12.09 -1.44 16.97
C ALA A 181 -11.35 -2.61 16.29
N ALA A 182 -11.98 -3.27 15.31
CA ALA A 182 -11.35 -4.34 14.54
C ALA A 182 -10.20 -3.80 13.70
N ALA A 183 -10.41 -2.67 13.00
CA ALA A 183 -9.39 -2.00 12.22
C ALA A 183 -8.19 -1.60 13.08
N TYR A 184 -8.43 -0.98 14.23
CA TYR A 184 -7.38 -0.60 15.18
C TYR A 184 -6.59 -1.81 15.71
N GLY A 185 -7.28 -2.88 16.08
CA GLY A 185 -6.64 -4.10 16.58
C GLY A 185 -5.68 -4.71 15.56
N LEU A 186 -6.11 -4.76 14.29
CA LEU A 186 -5.29 -5.30 13.23
C LEU A 186 -4.13 -4.36 12.86
N ALA A 187 -4.40 -3.06 12.77
CA ALA A 187 -3.37 -2.06 12.50
C ALA A 187 -2.26 -2.10 13.55
N LYS A 188 -2.64 -2.16 14.83
CA LYS A 188 -1.70 -2.28 15.94
C LYS A 188 -0.86 -3.55 15.85
N SER A 189 -1.44 -4.68 15.49
CA SER A 189 -0.70 -5.94 15.34
C SER A 189 0.19 -5.97 14.10
N GLY A 190 -0.23 -5.30 13.03
CA GLY A 190 0.51 -5.23 11.76
C GLY A 190 1.61 -4.17 11.71
N ASP A 191 1.57 -3.21 12.61
CA ASP A 191 2.45 -2.03 12.58
C ASP A 191 3.95 -2.41 12.60
N LYS A 192 4.30 -3.39 13.41
CA LYS A 192 5.66 -3.93 13.52
C LYS A 192 6.17 -4.66 12.27
N ARG A 193 5.29 -4.96 11.32
CA ARG A 193 5.63 -5.68 10.11
C ARG A 193 6.03 -4.76 8.96
N TYR A 194 5.55 -3.52 8.99
CA TYR A 194 6.02 -2.49 8.06
C TYR A 194 7.37 -1.95 8.54
N ASN A 195 8.26 -1.63 7.60
CA ASN A 195 9.43 -0.82 7.95
C ASN A 195 9.00 0.59 8.34
N ASP A 196 8.14 1.19 7.48
CA ASP A 196 7.53 2.49 7.74
C ASP A 196 6.08 2.48 7.26
N ALA A 197 5.15 2.57 8.22
CA ALA A 197 3.72 2.65 7.93
C ALA A 197 3.20 4.09 7.91
N THR A 198 4.04 5.08 8.22
CA THR A 198 3.64 6.50 8.35
C THR A 198 3.00 7.05 7.10
N TYR A 199 3.50 6.66 5.95
CA TYR A 199 3.05 7.12 4.64
C TYR A 199 2.22 6.09 3.87
N ASN A 200 1.81 5.00 4.50
CA ASN A 200 0.86 4.08 3.88
C ASN A 200 -0.49 4.77 3.71
N VAL A 201 -1.14 4.51 2.59
CA VAL A 201 -2.46 5.11 2.30
C VAL A 201 -3.55 4.29 2.96
N VAL A 202 -4.43 4.98 3.68
CA VAL A 202 -5.54 4.37 4.44
C VAL A 202 -6.87 4.92 3.97
N TYR A 203 -7.83 4.05 3.73
CA TYR A 203 -9.20 4.41 3.38
C TYR A 203 -10.21 3.40 3.94
N VAL A 204 -11.44 3.82 4.17
CA VAL A 204 -12.53 2.95 4.62
C VAL A 204 -13.17 2.23 3.44
N ASP A 205 -13.51 2.94 2.40
CA ASP A 205 -13.95 2.36 1.13
C ASP A 205 -13.21 2.99 -0.06
N SER A 206 -13.30 2.35 -1.22
CA SER A 206 -12.59 2.75 -2.43
C SER A 206 -13.43 2.48 -3.68
N HIS A 207 -12.82 2.72 -4.83
CA HIS A 207 -13.43 2.38 -6.12
C HIS A 207 -13.47 0.88 -6.41
N ASP A 208 -12.72 0.05 -5.66
CA ASP A 208 -12.63 -1.40 -5.88
C ASP A 208 -13.21 -2.22 -4.73
N TYR A 209 -13.04 -1.77 -3.49
CA TYR A 209 -13.42 -2.55 -2.31
C TYR A 209 -13.99 -1.67 -1.20
N GLY A 210 -15.00 -2.22 -0.51
CA GLY A 210 -15.38 -1.81 0.83
C GLY A 210 -14.77 -2.73 1.91
N PRO A 211 -15.05 -2.51 3.19
CA PRO A 211 -14.62 -3.39 4.27
C PRO A 211 -15.25 -4.78 4.18
N GLN A 212 -14.47 -5.82 4.47
CA GLN A 212 -14.93 -7.22 4.40
C GLN A 212 -16.19 -7.49 5.22
N GLN A 213 -16.23 -6.95 6.44
CA GLN A 213 -17.35 -7.21 7.38
C GLN A 213 -18.68 -6.62 6.89
N THR A 214 -18.65 -5.67 5.98
CA THR A 214 -19.86 -5.06 5.39
C THR A 214 -20.10 -5.49 3.95
N ASN A 215 -19.41 -6.49 3.47
CA ASN A 215 -19.32 -6.96 2.09
C ASN A 215 -18.41 -6.09 1.22
N ASP A 216 -17.24 -6.61 0.89
CA ASP A 216 -16.15 -5.92 0.19
C ASP A 216 -16.49 -5.51 -1.26
N GLN A 217 -17.58 -6.01 -1.82
CA GLN A 217 -18.04 -5.63 -3.15
C GLN A 217 -19.01 -4.42 -3.15
N PHE A 218 -19.24 -3.83 -1.98
CA PHE A 218 -20.16 -2.73 -1.80
C PHE A 218 -19.47 -1.56 -1.09
N ARG A 219 -19.94 -0.34 -1.36
CA ARG A 219 -19.57 0.81 -0.54
C ARG A 219 -20.02 0.58 0.89
N PHE A 220 -19.32 1.20 1.83
CA PHE A 220 -19.62 1.08 3.25
C PHE A 220 -21.12 1.27 3.51
N SER A 221 -21.73 0.33 4.23
CA SER A 221 -23.17 0.28 4.50
C SER A 221 -23.54 0.28 5.98
N GLY A 222 -22.56 0.45 6.87
CA GLY A 222 -22.79 0.59 8.31
C GLY A 222 -23.59 1.86 8.66
N ASP A 223 -23.99 1.99 9.93
CA ASP A 223 -24.69 3.20 10.39
C ASP A 223 -23.76 4.42 10.49
N ASP A 224 -24.34 5.58 10.77
CA ASP A 224 -23.60 6.83 10.82
C ASP A 224 -22.61 6.91 11.99
N ALA A 225 -22.92 6.28 13.12
CA ALA A 225 -22.02 6.23 14.26
C ALA A 225 -20.77 5.39 13.91
N GLN A 226 -20.96 4.22 13.32
CA GLN A 226 -19.88 3.36 12.86
C GLN A 226 -19.03 4.06 11.79
N TRP A 227 -19.68 4.81 10.88
CA TRP A 227 -18.95 5.59 9.87
C TRP A 227 -18.09 6.68 10.50
N ALA A 228 -18.65 7.42 11.46
CA ALA A 228 -17.92 8.48 12.19
C ALA A 228 -16.73 7.91 12.99
N GLU A 229 -16.89 6.74 13.63
CA GLU A 229 -15.79 6.05 14.32
C GLU A 229 -14.68 5.64 13.35
N ASN A 230 -15.03 5.07 12.20
CA ASN A 230 -14.07 4.67 11.17
C ASN A 230 -13.29 5.86 10.62
N LEU A 231 -13.97 6.95 10.29
CA LEU A 231 -13.33 8.19 9.84
C LEU A 231 -12.44 8.79 10.92
N SER A 232 -12.90 8.80 12.16
CA SER A 232 -12.11 9.29 13.30
C SER A 232 -10.81 8.51 13.44
N LEU A 233 -10.87 7.17 13.36
CA LEU A 233 -9.68 6.33 13.39
C LEU A 233 -8.76 6.62 12.20
N MET A 234 -9.31 6.67 10.98
CA MET A 234 -8.54 6.92 9.77
C MET A 234 -7.78 8.24 9.81
N PHE A 235 -8.37 9.30 10.38
CA PHE A 235 -7.76 10.63 10.46
C PHE A 235 -6.82 10.82 11.66
N THR A 236 -6.89 9.98 12.67
CA THR A 236 -6.15 10.20 13.93
C THR A 236 -5.13 9.12 14.26
N PHE A 237 -5.13 8.01 13.53
CA PHE A 237 -4.20 6.92 13.79
C PHE A 237 -2.89 7.15 13.01
N ARG A 238 -2.65 6.44 11.96
CA ARG A 238 -1.44 6.56 11.15
C ARG A 238 -1.74 6.46 9.66
N GLY A 239 -0.79 6.84 8.84
CA GLY A 239 -0.92 6.79 7.40
C GLY A 239 -1.52 8.05 6.79
N ILE A 240 -1.62 8.06 5.49
CA ILE A 240 -2.23 9.14 4.71
C ILE A 240 -3.70 8.81 4.52
N PRO A 241 -4.63 9.55 5.14
CA PRO A 241 -6.05 9.31 4.97
C PRO A 241 -6.49 9.65 3.54
N CYS A 242 -7.21 8.73 2.93
CA CYS A 242 -7.78 8.92 1.60
C CYS A 242 -9.30 8.71 1.65
N LEU A 243 -10.06 9.76 1.39
CA LEU A 243 -11.50 9.67 1.23
C LEU A 243 -11.85 9.37 -0.21
N TYR A 244 -12.57 8.28 -0.43
CA TYR A 244 -13.18 8.05 -1.72
C TYR A 244 -14.34 9.06 -1.90
N TYR A 245 -14.40 9.69 -3.07
CA TYR A 245 -15.36 10.77 -3.31
C TYR A 245 -16.80 10.39 -2.95
N GLY A 246 -17.47 11.27 -2.24
CA GLY A 246 -18.83 11.09 -1.77
C GLY A 246 -18.97 10.24 -0.49
N SER A 247 -17.90 9.62 0.01
CA SER A 247 -17.97 8.85 1.26
C SER A 247 -18.31 9.72 2.45
N GLU A 248 -17.85 10.95 2.46
CA GLU A 248 -18.12 11.97 3.50
C GLU A 248 -19.61 12.32 3.66
N VAL A 249 -20.40 12.10 2.63
CA VAL A 249 -21.84 12.35 2.63
C VAL A 249 -22.68 11.08 2.41
N GLY A 250 -22.05 9.91 2.46
CA GLY A 250 -22.73 8.64 2.28
C GLY A 250 -23.29 8.41 0.87
N PHE A 251 -22.68 9.04 -0.15
CA PHE A 251 -23.05 8.85 -1.54
C PHE A 251 -23.05 7.37 -1.92
N ARG A 252 -24.17 6.89 -2.47
CA ARG A 252 -24.31 5.50 -2.88
C ARG A 252 -23.98 4.48 -1.78
N ARG A 253 -24.21 4.83 -0.51
CA ARG A 253 -24.01 3.93 0.62
C ARG A 253 -24.70 2.57 0.37
N GLY A 254 -23.94 1.49 0.51
CA GLY A 254 -24.44 0.13 0.29
C GLY A 254 -24.71 -0.23 -1.17
N ALA A 255 -24.37 0.63 -2.13
CA ALA A 255 -24.44 0.26 -3.54
C ALA A 255 -23.25 -0.66 -3.92
N PRO A 256 -23.45 -1.61 -4.86
CA PRO A 256 -22.37 -2.40 -5.40
C PRO A 256 -21.32 -1.48 -6.04
N ILE A 257 -20.05 -1.71 -5.75
CA ILE A 257 -18.96 -0.92 -6.31
C ILE A 257 -18.88 -1.09 -7.81
N ASP A 258 -19.01 -2.32 -8.28
CA ASP A 258 -19.00 -2.65 -9.70
C ASP A 258 -20.01 -3.76 -10.00
N ARG A 259 -20.65 -3.69 -11.14
CA ARG A 259 -21.56 -4.73 -11.65
C ARG A 259 -20.98 -5.48 -12.84
N GLY A 260 -19.70 -5.24 -13.12
CA GLY A 260 -19.05 -5.79 -14.31
C GLY A 260 -19.55 -5.13 -15.62
N PRO A 261 -19.19 -5.72 -16.77
CA PRO A 261 -19.39 -5.09 -18.07
C PRO A 261 -20.84 -4.90 -18.51
N HIS A 262 -21.79 -5.46 -17.78
CA HIS A 262 -23.22 -5.45 -18.14
C HIS A 262 -24.08 -4.54 -17.28
N GLY A 263 -23.50 -3.90 -16.27
CA GLY A 263 -24.20 -2.97 -15.40
C GLY A 263 -23.92 -1.51 -15.76
N PRO A 264 -24.94 -0.63 -15.74
CA PRO A 264 -24.69 0.80 -15.96
C PRO A 264 -23.90 1.37 -14.77
N LEU A 265 -22.92 2.24 -15.07
CA LEU A 265 -22.09 2.88 -14.06
C LEU A 265 -22.92 3.73 -13.06
N SER A 266 -24.01 4.32 -13.54
CA SER A 266 -24.96 5.10 -12.73
C SER A 266 -25.59 4.32 -11.56
N GLU A 267 -25.64 2.99 -11.66
CA GLU A 267 -26.19 2.12 -10.61
C GLU A 267 -25.12 1.63 -9.60
N THR A 268 -23.88 1.98 -9.79
CA THR A 268 -22.76 1.51 -8.99
C THR A 268 -22.25 2.54 -8.00
N GLY A 269 -21.44 2.12 -7.05
CA GLY A 269 -20.69 2.99 -6.16
C GLY A 269 -19.64 3.85 -6.87
N ARG A 270 -19.35 3.58 -8.16
CA ARG A 270 -18.47 4.36 -9.04
C ARG A 270 -19.20 5.45 -9.82
N ALA A 271 -20.50 5.65 -9.61
CA ALA A 271 -21.25 6.74 -10.24
C ALA A 271 -20.60 8.10 -9.96
N TYR A 272 -20.63 8.99 -10.95
CA TYR A 272 -20.04 10.31 -10.79
C TYR A 272 -20.83 11.17 -9.80
N PHE A 273 -20.22 11.51 -8.68
CA PHE A 273 -20.88 12.25 -7.59
C PHE A 273 -21.38 13.63 -8.04
N GLY A 274 -20.58 14.34 -8.84
CA GLY A 274 -21.00 15.63 -9.40
C GLY A 274 -22.26 15.54 -10.28
N GLY A 275 -22.34 14.52 -11.12
CA GLY A 275 -23.54 14.25 -11.92
C GLY A 275 -24.77 13.96 -11.06
N TYR A 276 -24.59 13.22 -9.96
CA TYR A 276 -25.68 12.98 -9.00
C TYR A 276 -26.23 14.27 -8.37
N LEU A 277 -25.35 15.19 -8.01
CA LEU A 277 -25.76 16.51 -7.44
C LEU A 277 -26.48 17.39 -8.46
N THR A 278 -26.19 17.26 -9.75
CA THR A 278 -26.84 18.00 -10.84
C THR A 278 -28.07 17.31 -11.40
N GLY A 279 -28.32 16.06 -10.98
CA GLY A 279 -29.39 15.24 -11.53
C GLY A 279 -29.05 14.55 -12.85
N ASP A 280 -27.79 14.58 -13.26
CA ASP A 280 -27.32 13.92 -14.49
C ASP A 280 -27.10 12.41 -14.31
N VAL A 281 -27.11 11.94 -13.07
CA VAL A 281 -26.98 10.53 -12.68
C VAL A 281 -28.16 10.17 -11.80
N GLU A 282 -29.03 9.33 -12.34
CA GLU A 282 -30.19 8.78 -11.63
C GLU A 282 -29.83 7.58 -10.73
#